data_6b80dd0cb768e221c18c942adc4a4072
#
_entry.id   6b80dd0cb768e221c18c942adc4a4072
#
_cell.length_a   1.000
_cell.length_b   1.000
_cell.length_c   1.000
_cell.angle_alpha   90.00
_cell.angle_beta   90.00
_cell.angle_gamma   90.00
#
_symmetry.space_group_name_H-M   'P 1'
#
loop_
_entity.id
_entity.type
_entity.pdbx_description
1 polymer ?
#
loop_
_entity_poly.entity_id
_entity_poly.type
_entity_poly.pdbx_seq_one_letter_code
_entity_poly.pdbx_strand_id
1 'polypeptide(L)'
;MANNIKSQLFSGVFYTALAKYSGVVISLVVAGILARLLSPDDFGIVAVATVIIAFFNLLTDMGVSPAIVQHKSLTKDDLSDIFSFTIWTGIGISILFFASSWIIADYYQSDTLRILCQLLSVNLFFASATIVPGAMFYRNKEFKFIAIRSFVIQISAGAAAVTAALCGAGLYALIINPIVSSVLIFVISFQRYPQRLRFTLGLRVLRKIFSYSAYQFLFNVINYFSRNLDKLLIGKYMSMSDLGYYEKSYRLMMLPLQNITQVITPVMHPIFSDFQNDKGKLLSSYERIVRFLAFIGCLLYTSDAADERSSV
;
A
#
# COMPACT_ATOMS: atom_id res chain seq x y z
N MET A 1 10.24 32.20 -10.20
CA MET A 1 9.56 30.87 -10.35
C MET A 1 10.39 29.69 -9.82
N ALA A 2 11.69 29.58 -10.11
CA ALA A 2 12.52 28.45 -9.66
C ALA A 2 12.64 28.28 -8.13
N ASN A 3 12.68 29.36 -7.34
CA ASN A 3 12.72 29.29 -5.88
C ASN A 3 11.43 28.75 -5.24
N ASN A 4 10.28 29.00 -5.87
CA ASN A 4 8.99 28.53 -5.37
C ASN A 4 8.81 27.00 -5.60
N ILE A 5 9.37 26.51 -6.72
CA ILE A 5 9.34 25.06 -7.04
C ILE A 5 10.26 24.27 -6.10
N LYS A 6 11.47 24.77 -5.83
CA LYS A 6 12.40 24.14 -4.88
C LYS A 6 11.82 24.07 -3.46
N SER A 7 11.20 25.18 -2.99
CA SER A 7 10.56 25.23 -1.69
C SER A 7 9.36 24.25 -1.60
N GLN A 8 8.53 24.17 -2.64
CA GLN A 8 7.41 23.24 -2.67
C GLN A 8 7.86 21.77 -2.72
N LEU A 9 8.92 21.47 -3.47
CA LEU A 9 9.48 20.12 -3.54
C LEU A 9 10.10 19.72 -2.19
N PHE A 10 10.91 20.61 -1.59
CA PHE A 10 11.53 20.32 -0.29
C PHE A 10 10.49 20.14 0.82
N SER A 11 9.50 21.01 0.87
CA SER A 11 8.37 20.91 1.79
C SER A 11 7.57 19.61 1.56
N GLY A 12 7.29 19.24 0.30
CA GLY A 12 6.59 18.01 -0.05
C GLY A 12 7.35 16.77 0.41
N VAL A 13 8.64 16.69 0.12
CA VAL A 13 9.52 15.59 0.54
C VAL A 13 9.58 15.51 2.07
N PHE A 14 9.76 16.64 2.75
CA PHE A 14 9.84 16.70 4.21
C PHE A 14 8.55 16.18 4.87
N TYR A 15 7.38 16.67 4.45
CA TYR A 15 6.10 16.22 5.00
C TYR A 15 5.82 14.75 4.68
N THR A 16 6.18 14.29 3.47
CA THR A 16 6.00 12.88 3.10
C THR A 16 6.91 11.97 3.92
N ALA A 17 8.17 12.36 4.11
CA ALA A 17 9.11 11.62 4.95
C ALA A 17 8.65 11.59 6.42
N LEU A 18 8.25 12.75 6.97
CA LEU A 18 7.77 12.84 8.35
C LEU A 18 6.53 11.95 8.58
N ALA A 19 5.56 12.01 7.67
CA ALA A 19 4.37 11.17 7.74
C ALA A 19 4.73 9.68 7.69
N LYS A 20 5.67 9.34 6.83
CA LYS A 20 6.08 7.96 6.65
C LYS A 20 6.81 7.41 7.87
N TYR A 21 7.84 8.12 8.36
CA TYR A 21 8.61 7.65 9.52
C TYR A 21 7.75 7.63 10.80
N SER A 22 6.91 8.63 11.02
CA SER A 22 5.95 8.58 12.13
C SER A 22 4.99 7.40 11.99
N GLY A 23 4.54 7.10 10.77
CA GLY A 23 3.72 5.93 10.49
C GLY A 23 4.40 4.60 10.79
N VAL A 24 5.69 4.48 10.45
CA VAL A 24 6.50 3.30 10.79
C VAL A 24 6.58 3.13 12.30
N VAL A 25 6.89 4.20 13.05
CA VAL A 25 6.95 4.15 14.51
C VAL A 25 5.61 3.73 15.12
N ILE A 26 4.51 4.35 14.69
CA ILE A 26 3.16 3.98 15.17
C ILE A 26 2.86 2.51 14.84
N SER A 27 3.15 2.07 13.63
CA SER A 27 2.88 0.68 13.22
C SER A 27 3.71 -0.34 14.01
N LEU A 28 4.96 0.00 14.37
CA LEU A 28 5.80 -0.86 15.22
C LEU A 28 5.28 -0.91 16.66
N VAL A 29 4.86 0.22 17.22
CA VAL A 29 4.26 0.27 18.56
C VAL A 29 2.98 -0.55 18.61
N VAL A 30 2.07 -0.35 17.65
CA VAL A 30 0.82 -1.13 17.55
C VAL A 30 1.13 -2.62 17.36
N ALA A 31 2.04 -2.96 16.46
CA ALA A 31 2.44 -4.36 16.22
C ALA A 31 3.08 -5.00 17.46
N GLY A 32 3.89 -4.24 18.22
CA GLY A 32 4.50 -4.71 19.48
C GLY A 32 3.47 -4.96 20.57
N ILE A 33 2.45 -4.10 20.71
CA ILE A 33 1.35 -4.28 21.65
C ILE A 33 0.51 -5.51 21.25
N LEU A 34 0.11 -5.60 19.98
CA LEU A 34 -0.68 -6.73 19.49
C LEU A 34 0.09 -8.05 19.56
N ALA A 35 1.41 -8.04 19.39
CA ALA A 35 2.24 -9.24 19.52
C ALA A 35 2.32 -9.81 20.95
N ARG A 36 2.03 -8.99 21.98
CA ARG A 36 1.92 -9.44 23.36
C ARG A 36 0.53 -10.00 23.72
N LEU A 37 -0.49 -9.60 22.95
CA LEU A 37 -1.89 -9.94 23.22
C LEU A 37 -2.40 -11.13 22.37
N LEU A 38 -1.74 -11.40 21.24
CA LEU A 38 -2.18 -12.37 20.25
C LEU A 38 -1.13 -13.46 20.03
N SER A 39 -1.59 -14.65 19.63
CA SER A 39 -0.74 -15.80 19.36
C SER A 39 -0.02 -15.69 17.99
N PRO A 40 1.08 -16.42 17.77
CA PRO A 40 1.70 -16.53 16.45
C PRO A 40 0.77 -17.09 15.37
N ASP A 41 -0.14 -18.02 15.73
CA ASP A 41 -1.15 -18.58 14.82
C ASP A 41 -2.09 -17.50 14.29
N ASP A 42 -2.54 -16.55 15.15
CA ASP A 42 -3.38 -15.43 14.75
C ASP A 42 -2.70 -14.58 13.67
N PHE A 43 -1.41 -14.31 13.84
CA PHE A 43 -0.64 -13.57 12.84
C PHE A 43 -0.46 -14.36 11.54
N GLY A 44 -0.30 -15.68 11.60
CA GLY A 44 -0.22 -16.56 10.43
C GLY A 44 -1.51 -16.55 9.62
N ILE A 45 -2.65 -16.71 10.27
CA ILE A 45 -3.97 -16.69 9.62
C ILE A 45 -4.20 -15.33 8.94
N VAL A 46 -3.91 -14.23 9.64
CA VAL A 46 -4.05 -12.87 9.07
C VAL A 46 -3.03 -12.61 7.97
N ALA A 47 -1.83 -13.20 8.01
CA ALA A 47 -0.84 -13.09 6.94
C ALA A 47 -1.37 -13.69 5.63
N VAL A 48 -1.97 -14.89 5.67
CA VAL A 48 -2.63 -15.51 4.50
C VAL A 48 -3.71 -14.59 3.94
N ALA A 49 -4.64 -14.11 4.79
CA ALA A 49 -5.71 -13.21 4.36
C ALA A 49 -5.16 -11.91 3.75
N THR A 50 -4.11 -11.35 4.34
CA THR A 50 -3.47 -10.12 3.86
C THR A 50 -2.78 -10.31 2.51
N VAL A 51 -2.13 -11.44 2.29
CA VAL A 51 -1.54 -11.76 0.99
C VAL A 51 -2.62 -11.88 -0.07
N ILE A 52 -3.69 -12.59 0.20
CA ILE A 52 -4.75 -12.79 -0.78
C ILE A 52 -5.47 -11.48 -1.10
N ILE A 53 -5.85 -10.67 -0.09
CA ILE A 53 -6.50 -9.37 -0.36
C ILE A 53 -5.59 -8.40 -1.10
N ALA A 54 -4.27 -8.44 -0.87
CA ALA A 54 -3.33 -7.58 -1.60
C ALA A 54 -3.31 -7.91 -3.10
N PHE A 55 -3.47 -9.17 -3.48
CA PHE A 55 -3.68 -9.56 -4.88
C PHE A 55 -4.96 -8.95 -5.46
N PHE A 56 -6.08 -9.03 -4.74
CA PHE A 56 -7.34 -8.42 -5.17
C PHE A 56 -7.26 -6.88 -5.25
N ASN A 57 -6.54 -6.23 -4.33
CA ASN A 57 -6.28 -4.79 -4.41
C ASN A 57 -5.51 -4.41 -5.69
N LEU A 58 -4.57 -5.25 -6.11
CA LEU A 58 -3.83 -5.05 -7.36
C LEU A 58 -4.75 -5.15 -8.60
N LEU A 59 -5.72 -6.07 -8.58
CA LEU A 59 -6.76 -6.14 -9.61
C LEU A 59 -7.66 -4.89 -9.62
N THR A 60 -7.85 -4.24 -8.48
CA THR A 60 -8.73 -3.08 -8.35
C THR A 60 -8.07 -1.80 -8.88
N ASP A 61 -6.80 -1.56 -8.57
CA ASP A 61 -6.11 -0.31 -8.94
C ASP A 61 -5.79 -0.23 -10.44
N MET A 62 -5.44 -1.34 -11.09
CA MET A 62 -5.11 -1.43 -12.54
C MET A 62 -4.30 -0.24 -13.09
N GLY A 63 -3.57 0.52 -12.25
CA GLY A 63 -2.80 1.70 -12.65
C GLY A 63 -3.63 2.96 -12.90
N VAL A 64 -4.89 3.01 -12.45
CA VAL A 64 -5.78 4.17 -12.61
C VAL A 64 -5.27 5.37 -11.83
N SER A 65 -4.77 5.20 -10.60
CA SER A 65 -4.28 6.28 -9.75
C SER A 65 -3.08 7.04 -10.39
N PRO A 66 -2.01 6.39 -10.86
CA PRO A 66 -0.93 7.06 -11.57
C PRO A 66 -1.39 7.76 -12.85
N ALA A 67 -2.33 7.15 -13.59
CA ALA A 67 -2.85 7.73 -14.82
C ALA A 67 -3.59 9.05 -14.58
N ILE A 68 -4.40 9.18 -13.52
CA ILE A 68 -5.07 10.42 -13.13
C ILE A 68 -4.06 11.53 -12.81
N VAL A 69 -2.97 11.19 -12.13
CA VAL A 69 -1.92 12.14 -11.75
C VAL A 69 -1.16 12.63 -12.98
N GLN A 70 -0.88 11.75 -13.94
CA GLN A 70 -0.12 12.04 -15.16
C GLN A 70 -0.93 12.84 -16.19
N HIS A 71 -2.20 12.50 -16.38
CA HIS A 71 -3.06 13.12 -17.37
C HIS A 71 -3.76 14.39 -16.82
N LYS A 72 -3.08 15.54 -16.91
CA LYS A 72 -3.64 16.82 -16.45
C LYS A 72 -4.82 17.32 -17.27
N SER A 73 -5.04 16.79 -18.47
CA SER A 73 -6.14 17.13 -19.38
C SER A 73 -7.50 16.53 -19.01
N LEU A 74 -7.55 15.65 -18.00
CA LEU A 74 -8.81 15.04 -17.54
C LEU A 74 -9.74 16.10 -16.95
N THR A 75 -10.97 16.15 -17.46
CA THR A 75 -12.04 17.03 -17.00
C THR A 75 -12.70 16.47 -15.71
N LYS A 76 -13.53 17.27 -15.05
CA LYS A 76 -14.32 16.80 -13.90
C LYS A 76 -15.29 15.68 -14.28
N ASP A 77 -15.80 15.70 -15.51
CA ASP A 77 -16.68 14.67 -16.03
C ASP A 77 -15.92 13.36 -16.27
N ASP A 78 -14.72 13.43 -16.84
CA ASP A 78 -13.85 12.26 -17.02
C ASP A 78 -13.52 11.62 -15.66
N LEU A 79 -13.22 12.43 -14.64
CA LEU A 79 -12.94 11.95 -13.29
C LEU A 79 -14.16 11.26 -12.64
N SER A 80 -15.37 11.79 -12.88
CA SER A 80 -16.62 11.17 -12.40
C SER A 80 -16.90 9.86 -13.10
N ASP A 81 -16.59 9.75 -14.39
CA ASP A 81 -16.72 8.50 -15.16
C ASP A 81 -15.71 7.44 -14.67
N ILE A 82 -14.45 7.84 -14.43
CA ILE A 82 -13.43 6.95 -13.86
C ILE A 82 -13.83 6.52 -12.43
N PHE A 83 -14.34 7.44 -11.61
CA PHE A 83 -14.85 7.12 -10.27
C PHE A 83 -15.96 6.10 -10.31
N SER A 84 -16.93 6.27 -11.19
CA SER A 84 -18.04 5.33 -11.36
C SER A 84 -17.53 3.95 -11.77
N PHE A 85 -16.55 3.89 -12.69
CA PHE A 85 -15.89 2.65 -13.06
C PHE A 85 -15.19 1.99 -11.87
N THR A 86 -14.40 2.75 -11.08
CA THR A 86 -13.72 2.18 -9.90
C THR A 86 -14.70 1.69 -8.83
N ILE A 87 -15.84 2.35 -8.64
CA ILE A 87 -16.90 1.87 -7.74
C ILE A 87 -17.50 0.56 -8.23
N TRP A 88 -17.91 0.46 -9.51
CA TRP A 88 -18.53 -0.76 -10.02
C TRP A 88 -17.56 -1.94 -10.07
N THR A 89 -16.33 -1.72 -10.51
CA THR A 89 -15.30 -2.76 -10.47
C THR A 89 -14.95 -3.13 -9.03
N GLY A 90 -14.90 -2.17 -8.11
CA GLY A 90 -14.68 -2.40 -6.69
C GLY A 90 -15.77 -3.26 -6.06
N ILE A 91 -17.05 -3.00 -6.37
CA ILE A 91 -18.17 -3.85 -5.92
C ILE A 91 -18.00 -5.27 -6.47
N GLY A 92 -17.76 -5.40 -7.77
CA GLY A 92 -17.61 -6.71 -8.43
C GLY A 92 -16.46 -7.53 -7.84
N ILE A 93 -15.27 -6.90 -7.67
CA ILE A 93 -14.09 -7.55 -7.11
C ILE A 93 -14.30 -7.88 -5.63
N SER A 94 -14.98 -7.01 -4.85
CA SER A 94 -15.30 -7.28 -3.44
C SER A 94 -16.26 -8.45 -3.29
N ILE A 95 -17.28 -8.55 -4.15
CA ILE A 95 -18.19 -9.70 -4.17
C ILE A 95 -17.44 -10.97 -4.57
N LEU A 96 -16.56 -10.89 -5.60
CA LEU A 96 -15.73 -12.02 -6.01
C LEU A 96 -14.81 -12.49 -4.89
N PHE A 97 -14.17 -11.56 -4.16
CA PHE A 97 -13.33 -11.87 -3.00
C PHE A 97 -14.15 -12.47 -1.86
N PHE A 98 -15.31 -11.90 -1.56
CA PHE A 98 -16.25 -12.45 -0.59
C PHE A 98 -16.65 -13.90 -0.97
N ALA A 99 -17.02 -14.14 -2.22
CA ALA A 99 -17.37 -15.48 -2.70
C ALA A 99 -16.17 -16.43 -2.68
N SER A 100 -14.96 -15.98 -3.01
CA SER A 100 -13.76 -16.82 -2.96
C SER A 100 -13.37 -17.24 -1.54
N SER A 101 -13.90 -16.57 -0.49
CA SER A 101 -13.59 -16.87 0.92
C SER A 101 -13.89 -18.33 1.31
N TRP A 102 -14.91 -18.94 0.72
CA TRP A 102 -15.22 -20.38 0.95
C TRP A 102 -14.14 -21.28 0.38
N ILE A 103 -13.68 -21.02 -0.86
CA ILE A 103 -12.61 -21.79 -1.52
C ILE A 103 -11.29 -21.63 -0.75
N ILE A 104 -10.99 -20.41 -0.30
CA ILE A 104 -9.79 -20.11 0.48
C ILE A 104 -9.82 -20.85 1.82
N ALA A 105 -10.94 -20.81 2.52
CA ALA A 105 -11.12 -21.49 3.79
C ALA A 105 -10.98 -23.01 3.67
N ASP A 106 -11.59 -23.59 2.66
CA ASP A 106 -11.48 -25.04 2.38
C ASP A 106 -10.04 -25.43 2.02
N TYR A 107 -9.36 -24.62 1.22
CA TYR A 107 -7.95 -24.88 0.85
C TYR A 107 -7.01 -24.86 2.05
N TYR A 108 -7.19 -23.93 3.00
CA TYR A 108 -6.36 -23.81 4.20
C TYR A 108 -6.94 -24.54 5.43
N GLN A 109 -8.10 -25.19 5.29
CA GLN A 109 -8.80 -25.91 6.38
C GLN A 109 -9.02 -25.02 7.62
N SER A 110 -9.47 -23.77 7.39
CA SER A 110 -9.65 -22.76 8.45
C SER A 110 -10.92 -21.94 8.26
N ASP A 111 -11.95 -22.21 9.06
CA ASP A 111 -13.20 -21.42 9.06
C ASP A 111 -12.98 -19.97 9.48
N THR A 112 -12.01 -19.74 10.34
CA THR A 112 -11.62 -18.40 10.78
C THR A 112 -11.16 -17.53 9.60
N LEU A 113 -10.41 -18.13 8.67
CA LEU A 113 -9.93 -17.45 7.47
C LEU A 113 -11.08 -17.01 6.55
N ARG A 114 -12.19 -17.81 6.51
CA ARG A 114 -13.41 -17.42 5.77
C ARG A 114 -13.97 -16.09 6.28
N ILE A 115 -14.19 -16.00 7.60
CA ILE A 115 -14.77 -14.81 8.22
C ILE A 115 -13.84 -13.60 8.01
N LEU A 116 -12.51 -13.78 8.14
CA LEU A 116 -11.54 -12.73 7.88
C LEU A 116 -11.60 -12.20 6.45
N CYS A 117 -11.62 -13.07 5.46
CA CYS A 117 -11.72 -12.69 4.05
C CYS A 117 -13.05 -11.96 3.77
N GLN A 118 -14.16 -12.41 4.35
CA GLN A 118 -15.45 -11.74 4.23
C GLN A 118 -15.44 -10.32 4.82
N LEU A 119 -14.85 -10.13 6.00
CA LEU A 119 -14.71 -8.81 6.61
C LEU A 119 -13.75 -7.91 5.81
N LEU A 120 -12.66 -8.47 5.30
CA LEU A 120 -11.69 -7.74 4.47
C LEU A 120 -12.25 -7.34 3.09
N SER A 121 -13.34 -7.95 2.61
CA SER A 121 -14.01 -7.49 1.39
C SER A 121 -14.51 -6.05 1.49
N VAL A 122 -14.87 -5.60 2.70
CA VAL A 122 -15.22 -4.19 3.00
C VAL A 122 -14.01 -3.27 2.79
N ASN A 123 -12.83 -3.69 3.25
CA ASN A 123 -11.59 -2.94 3.02
C ASN A 123 -11.32 -2.77 1.51
N LEU A 124 -11.50 -3.84 0.73
CA LEU A 124 -11.28 -3.84 -0.72
C LEU A 124 -12.20 -2.85 -1.44
N PHE A 125 -13.49 -2.80 -1.06
CA PHE A 125 -14.44 -1.84 -1.60
C PHE A 125 -14.02 -0.39 -1.33
N PHE A 126 -13.69 -0.04 -0.08
CA PHE A 126 -13.28 1.32 0.27
C PHE A 126 -11.92 1.70 -0.34
N ALA A 127 -11.01 0.75 -0.49
CA ALA A 127 -9.75 0.97 -1.20
C ALA A 127 -10.01 1.37 -2.67
N SER A 128 -10.90 0.64 -3.36
CA SER A 128 -11.32 0.96 -4.71
C SER A 128 -12.01 2.32 -4.83
N ALA A 129 -12.95 2.62 -3.95
CA ALA A 129 -13.64 3.89 -3.90
C ALA A 129 -12.70 5.09 -3.65
N THR A 130 -11.56 4.85 -3.01
CA THR A 130 -10.57 5.89 -2.72
C THR A 130 -9.67 6.25 -3.90
N ILE A 131 -9.58 5.42 -4.95
CA ILE A 131 -8.62 5.57 -6.05
C ILE A 131 -8.68 6.97 -6.66
N VAL A 132 -9.85 7.42 -7.08
CA VAL A 132 -10.02 8.73 -7.73
C VAL A 132 -9.86 9.90 -6.76
N PRO A 133 -10.62 10.00 -5.65
CA PRO A 133 -10.45 11.11 -4.71
C PRO A 133 -9.06 11.12 -4.06
N GLY A 134 -8.42 9.96 -3.88
CA GLY A 134 -7.05 9.83 -3.40
C GLY A 134 -6.00 10.35 -4.39
N ALA A 135 -6.14 10.03 -5.68
CA ALA A 135 -5.25 10.51 -6.73
C ALA A 135 -5.29 12.05 -6.88
N MET A 136 -6.41 12.69 -6.57
CA MET A 136 -6.57 14.15 -6.65
C MET A 136 -5.65 14.90 -5.70
N PHE A 137 -5.33 14.35 -4.54
CA PHE A 137 -4.36 14.97 -3.62
C PHE A 137 -2.95 15.02 -4.22
N TYR A 138 -2.52 13.94 -4.89
CA TYR A 138 -1.22 13.88 -5.57
C TYR A 138 -1.21 14.79 -6.79
N ARG A 139 -2.28 14.81 -7.59
CA ARG A 139 -2.45 15.68 -8.75
C ARG A 139 -2.36 17.15 -8.35
N ASN A 140 -2.96 17.55 -7.23
CA ASN A 140 -2.97 18.91 -6.70
C ASN A 140 -1.77 19.21 -5.78
N LYS A 141 -0.85 18.25 -5.58
CA LYS A 141 0.36 18.39 -4.75
C LYS A 141 0.06 18.76 -3.28
N GLU A 142 -1.06 18.31 -2.73
CA GLU A 142 -1.46 18.55 -1.34
C GLU A 142 -0.71 17.63 -0.35
N PHE A 143 0.62 17.53 -0.45
CA PHE A 143 1.45 16.61 0.34
C PHE A 143 1.33 16.82 1.85
N LYS A 144 1.22 18.09 2.30
CA LYS A 144 1.02 18.40 3.72
C LYS A 144 -0.28 17.80 4.25
N PHE A 145 -1.37 17.92 3.49
CA PHE A 145 -2.66 17.35 3.88
C PHE A 145 -2.60 15.82 3.90
N ILE A 146 -1.99 15.20 2.89
CA ILE A 146 -1.77 13.74 2.86
C ILE A 146 -1.02 13.28 4.11
N ALA A 147 0.03 14.01 4.51
CA ALA A 147 0.82 13.70 5.68
C ALA A 147 -0.01 13.74 6.97
N ILE A 148 -0.70 14.85 7.22
CA ILE A 148 -1.53 15.02 8.43
C ILE A 148 -2.65 13.98 8.46
N ARG A 149 -3.36 13.80 7.33
CA ARG A 149 -4.42 12.78 7.20
C ARG A 149 -3.90 11.39 7.54
N SER A 150 -2.77 10.98 6.94
CA SER A 150 -2.21 9.65 7.17
C SER A 150 -1.79 9.45 8.63
N PHE A 151 -1.21 10.46 9.25
CA PHE A 151 -0.83 10.43 10.66
C PHE A 151 -2.04 10.24 11.59
N VAL A 152 -3.08 11.06 11.40
CA VAL A 152 -4.32 10.98 12.20
C VAL A 152 -5.00 9.64 12.01
N ILE A 153 -5.09 9.14 10.77
CA ILE A 153 -5.71 7.84 10.47
C ILE A 153 -4.93 6.70 11.11
N GLN A 154 -3.61 6.73 11.05
CA GLN A 154 -2.78 5.66 11.64
C GLN A 154 -2.92 5.60 13.16
N ILE A 155 -2.98 6.75 13.83
CA ILE A 155 -3.21 6.79 15.28
C ILE A 155 -4.60 6.26 15.60
N SER A 156 -5.65 6.75 14.93
CA SER A 156 -7.03 6.35 15.22
C SER A 156 -7.29 4.87 14.89
N ALA A 157 -6.80 4.38 13.76
CA ALA A 157 -6.94 2.97 13.38
C ALA A 157 -6.10 2.04 14.27
N GLY A 158 -4.89 2.47 14.63
CA GLY A 158 -4.04 1.73 15.57
C GLY A 158 -4.66 1.68 16.98
N ALA A 159 -5.19 2.80 17.47
CA ALA A 159 -5.91 2.84 18.75
C ALA A 159 -7.16 1.93 18.72
N ALA A 160 -7.93 1.97 17.62
CA ALA A 160 -9.09 1.08 17.47
C ALA A 160 -8.70 -0.42 17.48
N ALA A 161 -7.59 -0.77 16.81
CA ALA A 161 -7.10 -2.15 16.83
C ALA A 161 -6.64 -2.59 18.22
N VAL A 162 -5.90 -1.75 18.95
CA VAL A 162 -5.43 -2.05 20.31
C VAL A 162 -6.60 -2.14 21.28
N THR A 163 -7.56 -1.22 21.23
CA THR A 163 -8.76 -1.27 22.08
C THR A 163 -9.58 -2.52 21.82
N ALA A 164 -9.77 -2.91 20.56
CA ALA A 164 -10.45 -4.15 20.22
C ALA A 164 -9.72 -5.40 20.77
N ALA A 165 -8.39 -5.44 20.66
CA ALA A 165 -7.61 -6.54 21.23
C ALA A 165 -7.75 -6.62 22.76
N LEU A 166 -7.72 -5.48 23.46
CA LEU A 166 -7.93 -5.42 24.91
C LEU A 166 -9.35 -5.80 25.32
N CYS A 167 -10.35 -5.56 24.46
CA CYS A 167 -11.74 -5.97 24.66
C CYS A 167 -11.98 -7.46 24.31
N GLY A 168 -10.94 -8.22 23.97
CA GLY A 168 -11.06 -9.65 23.68
C GLY A 168 -11.45 -10.02 22.25
N ALA A 169 -11.31 -9.10 21.29
CA ALA A 169 -11.60 -9.38 19.88
C ALA A 169 -10.64 -10.40 19.24
N GLY A 170 -9.56 -10.80 19.94
CA GLY A 170 -8.60 -11.76 19.44
C GLY A 170 -7.98 -11.34 18.10
N LEU A 171 -7.85 -12.30 17.20
CA LEU A 171 -7.24 -12.08 15.86
C LEU A 171 -7.98 -11.03 15.00
N TYR A 172 -9.28 -10.79 15.26
CA TYR A 172 -10.03 -9.76 14.51
C TYR A 172 -9.48 -8.34 14.74
N ALA A 173 -8.81 -8.09 15.86
CA ALA A 173 -8.13 -6.82 16.11
C ALA A 173 -7.09 -6.47 15.01
N LEU A 174 -6.45 -7.48 14.41
CA LEU A 174 -5.46 -7.29 13.34
C LEU A 174 -6.07 -6.73 12.06
N ILE A 175 -7.34 -7.04 11.76
CA ILE A 175 -8.03 -6.58 10.56
C ILE A 175 -8.82 -5.28 10.78
N ILE A 176 -9.07 -4.88 12.02
CA ILE A 176 -9.71 -3.60 12.33
C ILE A 176 -8.87 -2.43 11.81
N ASN A 177 -7.55 -2.48 11.97
CA ASN A 177 -6.67 -1.41 11.50
C ASN A 177 -6.82 -1.15 9.98
N PRO A 178 -6.65 -2.13 9.07
CA PRO A 178 -6.84 -1.88 7.64
C PRO A 178 -8.26 -1.47 7.26
N ILE A 179 -9.30 -2.01 7.91
CA ILE A 179 -10.70 -1.66 7.63
C ILE A 179 -10.96 -0.20 8.05
N VAL A 180 -10.65 0.17 9.28
CA VAL A 180 -10.85 1.55 9.77
C VAL A 180 -10.03 2.53 8.95
N SER A 181 -8.79 2.19 8.61
CA SER A 181 -7.94 3.02 7.76
C SER A 181 -8.57 3.27 6.39
N SER A 182 -9.04 2.23 5.69
CA SER A 182 -9.63 2.39 4.35
C SER A 182 -10.90 3.21 4.37
N VAL A 183 -11.78 3.00 5.37
CA VAL A 183 -13.01 3.79 5.55
C VAL A 183 -12.68 5.25 5.80
N LEU A 184 -11.77 5.56 6.74
CA LEU A 184 -11.40 6.93 7.07
C LEU A 184 -10.69 7.63 5.90
N ILE A 185 -9.81 6.91 5.17
CA ILE A 185 -9.17 7.45 3.97
C ILE A 185 -10.23 7.82 2.92
N PHE A 186 -11.20 6.94 2.68
CA PHE A 186 -12.29 7.21 1.75
C PHE A 186 -13.11 8.41 2.19
N VAL A 187 -13.62 8.42 3.41
CA VAL A 187 -14.51 9.50 3.91
C VAL A 187 -13.82 10.86 3.82
N ILE A 188 -12.59 10.98 4.32
CA ILE A 188 -11.84 12.24 4.29
C ILE A 188 -11.51 12.66 2.84
N SER A 189 -11.15 11.69 1.98
CA SER A 189 -10.82 11.97 0.59
C SER A 189 -12.04 12.41 -0.21
N PHE A 190 -13.17 11.74 0.00
CA PHE A 190 -14.42 12.03 -0.68
C PHE A 190 -15.01 13.39 -0.24
N GLN A 191 -14.91 13.73 1.05
CA GLN A 191 -15.34 15.06 1.55
C GLN A 191 -14.55 16.19 0.90
N ARG A 192 -13.25 15.99 0.64
CA ARG A 192 -12.38 17.01 0.03
C ARG A 192 -12.54 17.08 -1.48
N TYR A 193 -12.69 15.92 -2.13
CA TYR A 193 -12.84 15.77 -3.58
C TYR A 193 -14.09 14.94 -3.91
N PRO A 194 -15.31 15.50 -3.72
CA PRO A 194 -16.54 14.78 -4.03
C PRO A 194 -16.63 14.49 -5.52
N GLN A 195 -16.99 13.26 -5.86
CA GLN A 195 -17.20 12.79 -7.22
C GLN A 195 -18.65 12.42 -7.42
N ARG A 196 -19.16 12.59 -8.64
CA ARG A 196 -20.53 12.19 -8.98
C ARG A 196 -20.52 10.75 -9.47
N LEU A 197 -21.41 9.93 -8.91
CA LEU A 197 -21.64 8.58 -9.41
C LEU A 197 -22.50 8.67 -10.68
N ARG A 198 -22.01 8.08 -11.77
CA ARG A 198 -22.72 7.96 -13.04
C ARG A 198 -22.91 6.48 -13.36
N PHE A 199 -24.06 6.14 -13.93
CA PHE A 199 -24.34 4.76 -14.35
C PHE A 199 -23.71 4.40 -15.70
N THR A 200 -23.08 5.37 -16.38
CA THR A 200 -22.35 5.15 -17.64
C THR A 200 -20.92 4.73 -17.39
N LEU A 201 -20.56 3.53 -17.84
CA LEU A 201 -19.17 3.10 -17.89
C LEU A 201 -18.45 3.91 -18.98
N GLY A 202 -17.69 4.93 -18.59
CA GLY A 202 -16.93 5.81 -19.48
C GLY A 202 -15.78 5.09 -20.24
N LEU A 203 -16.09 4.03 -20.99
CA LEU A 203 -15.14 3.17 -21.71
C LEU A 203 -14.19 3.95 -22.63
N ARG A 204 -14.61 5.13 -23.14
CA ARG A 204 -13.79 5.99 -24.01
C ARG A 204 -12.58 6.56 -23.27
N VAL A 205 -12.75 6.98 -22.01
CA VAL A 205 -11.67 7.52 -21.17
C VAL A 205 -10.74 6.39 -20.73
N LEU A 206 -11.31 5.25 -20.36
CA LEU A 206 -10.57 4.05 -19.98
C LEU A 206 -9.66 3.54 -21.11
N ARG A 207 -10.12 3.58 -22.36
CA ARG A 207 -9.32 3.14 -23.52
C ARG A 207 -8.04 3.97 -23.70
N LYS A 208 -8.05 5.25 -23.34
CA LYS A 208 -6.84 6.10 -23.35
C LYS A 208 -5.83 5.71 -22.26
N ILE A 209 -6.32 5.22 -21.15
CA ILE A 209 -5.50 4.83 -19.99
C ILE A 209 -5.04 3.37 -20.10
N PHE A 210 -5.82 2.52 -20.75
CA PHE A 210 -5.69 1.06 -20.75
C PHE A 210 -4.38 0.54 -21.37
N SER A 211 -3.86 1.17 -22.43
CA SER A 211 -2.64 0.72 -23.10
C SER A 211 -1.42 0.75 -22.18
N TYR A 212 -1.26 1.80 -21.36
CA TYR A 212 -0.18 1.91 -20.38
C TYR A 212 -0.40 0.98 -19.17
N SER A 213 -1.65 0.85 -18.76
CA SER A 213 -2.03 0.10 -17.56
C SER A 213 -1.84 -1.41 -17.71
N ALA A 214 -2.01 -1.99 -18.90
CA ALA A 214 -1.93 -3.44 -19.10
C ALA A 214 -0.51 -3.99 -18.86
N TYR A 215 0.53 -3.33 -19.38
CA TYR A 215 1.92 -3.73 -19.13
C TYR A 215 2.31 -3.55 -17.67
N GLN A 216 1.88 -2.44 -17.06
CA GLN A 216 2.15 -2.17 -15.65
C GLN A 216 1.42 -3.19 -14.75
N PHE A 217 0.19 -3.55 -15.11
CA PHE A 217 -0.57 -4.56 -14.40
C PHE A 217 0.12 -5.93 -14.43
N LEU A 218 0.53 -6.40 -15.63
CA LEU A 218 1.23 -7.68 -15.77
C LEU A 218 2.55 -7.71 -14.98
N PHE A 219 3.32 -6.63 -15.05
CA PHE A 219 4.53 -6.47 -14.25
C PHE A 219 4.23 -6.55 -12.75
N ASN A 220 3.19 -5.86 -12.28
CA ASN A 220 2.79 -5.86 -10.88
C ASN A 220 2.33 -7.25 -10.42
N VAL A 221 1.58 -7.99 -11.26
CA VAL A 221 1.14 -9.36 -10.96
C VAL A 221 2.33 -10.30 -10.80
N ILE A 222 3.26 -10.30 -11.75
CA ILE A 222 4.46 -11.15 -11.69
C ILE A 222 5.28 -10.83 -10.44
N ASN A 223 5.52 -9.54 -10.18
CA ASN A 223 6.27 -9.08 -9.01
C ASN A 223 5.56 -9.43 -7.70
N TYR A 224 4.23 -9.38 -7.70
CA TYR A 224 3.41 -9.75 -6.54
C TYR A 224 3.61 -11.23 -6.17
N PHE A 225 3.43 -12.14 -7.14
CA PHE A 225 3.63 -13.57 -6.88
C PHE A 225 5.07 -13.89 -6.51
N SER A 226 6.05 -13.28 -7.17
CA SER A 226 7.46 -13.44 -6.85
C SER A 226 7.81 -13.11 -5.39
N ARG A 227 7.06 -12.19 -4.76
CA ARG A 227 7.30 -11.72 -3.39
C ARG A 227 6.44 -12.37 -2.31
N ASN A 228 5.38 -13.08 -2.70
CA ASN A 228 4.41 -13.58 -1.72
C ASN A 228 4.12 -15.08 -1.87
N LEU A 229 4.67 -15.75 -2.90
CA LEU A 229 4.44 -17.16 -3.13
C LEU A 229 4.96 -18.01 -1.96
N ASP A 230 6.09 -17.64 -1.39
CA ASP A 230 6.68 -18.24 -0.20
C ASP A 230 5.70 -18.28 0.97
N LYS A 231 5.04 -17.17 1.27
CA LYS A 231 4.06 -17.07 2.37
C LYS A 231 2.83 -17.97 2.14
N LEU A 232 2.36 -18.03 0.90
CA LEU A 232 1.23 -18.90 0.55
C LEU A 232 1.60 -20.39 0.69
N LEU A 233 2.81 -20.76 0.31
CA LEU A 233 3.32 -22.13 0.44
C LEU A 233 3.57 -22.50 1.90
N ILE A 234 4.20 -21.64 2.69
CA ILE A 234 4.40 -21.86 4.13
C ILE A 234 3.05 -22.05 4.83
N GLY A 235 2.08 -21.18 4.57
CA GLY A 235 0.73 -21.30 5.18
C GLY A 235 -0.02 -22.56 4.76
N LYS A 236 0.33 -23.17 3.62
CA LYS A 236 -0.31 -24.43 3.14
C LYS A 236 0.40 -25.69 3.63
N TYR A 237 1.74 -25.71 3.56
CA TYR A 237 2.53 -26.95 3.75
C TYR A 237 3.24 -27.01 5.10
N MET A 238 3.32 -25.90 5.84
CA MET A 238 3.83 -25.81 7.20
C MET A 238 2.69 -25.44 8.17
N SER A 239 2.99 -24.90 9.34
CA SER A 239 1.96 -24.45 10.28
C SER A 239 1.65 -22.95 10.12
N MET A 240 0.46 -22.52 10.59
CA MET A 240 0.14 -21.09 10.67
C MET A 240 1.03 -20.35 11.65
N SER A 241 1.53 -21.04 12.69
CA SER A 241 2.52 -20.50 13.63
C SER A 241 3.84 -20.20 12.92
N ASP A 242 4.35 -21.12 12.11
CA ASP A 242 5.57 -20.92 11.32
C ASP A 242 5.43 -19.73 10.37
N LEU A 243 4.29 -19.62 9.69
CA LEU A 243 3.99 -18.46 8.84
C LEU A 243 3.94 -17.15 9.65
N GLY A 244 3.39 -17.19 10.87
CA GLY A 244 3.35 -16.04 11.76
C GLY A 244 4.74 -15.54 12.16
N TYR A 245 5.65 -16.44 12.49
CA TYR A 245 7.06 -16.11 12.77
C TYR A 245 7.79 -15.62 11.52
N TYR A 246 7.59 -16.31 10.39
CA TYR A 246 8.18 -15.93 9.10
C TYR A 246 7.75 -14.51 8.68
N GLU A 247 6.45 -14.20 8.75
CA GLU A 247 5.92 -12.88 8.37
C GLU A 247 6.50 -11.75 9.24
N LYS A 248 6.62 -11.96 10.55
CA LYS A 248 7.24 -10.98 11.46
C LYS A 248 8.71 -10.75 11.13
N SER A 249 9.47 -11.82 10.93
CA SER A 249 10.90 -11.76 10.58
C SER A 249 11.10 -11.09 9.22
N TYR A 250 10.32 -11.50 8.22
CA TYR A 250 10.35 -10.93 6.87
C TYR A 250 10.02 -9.43 6.87
N ARG A 251 9.02 -9.03 7.65
CA ARG A 251 8.63 -7.62 7.80
C ARG A 251 9.75 -6.78 8.40
N LEU A 252 10.43 -7.26 9.43
CA LEU A 252 11.55 -6.57 10.05
C LEU A 252 12.74 -6.44 9.08
N MET A 253 13.08 -7.53 8.36
CA MET A 253 14.12 -7.54 7.36
C MET A 253 13.85 -6.54 6.21
N MET A 254 12.59 -6.42 5.80
CA MET A 254 12.21 -5.53 4.69
C MET A 254 12.07 -4.05 5.08
N LEU A 255 11.96 -3.72 6.38
CA LEU A 255 11.78 -2.34 6.84
C LEU A 255 12.86 -1.37 6.35
N PRO A 256 14.18 -1.67 6.44
CA PRO A 256 15.22 -0.75 5.96
C PRO A 256 15.11 -0.53 4.45
N LEU A 257 14.98 -1.62 3.68
CA LEU A 257 14.91 -1.58 2.22
C LEU A 257 13.69 -0.78 1.72
N GLN A 258 12.51 -1.05 2.28
CA GLN A 258 11.28 -0.35 1.92
C GLN A 258 11.35 1.14 2.26
N ASN A 259 11.88 1.51 3.42
CA ASN A 259 11.97 2.90 3.84
C ASN A 259 12.93 3.70 2.95
N ILE A 260 14.08 3.13 2.59
CA ILE A 260 15.03 3.77 1.67
C ILE A 260 14.39 3.96 0.29
N THR A 261 13.84 2.90 -0.27
CA THR A 261 13.25 2.92 -1.62
C THR A 261 12.08 3.90 -1.72
N GLN A 262 11.19 3.90 -0.71
CA GLN A 262 9.99 4.75 -0.74
C GLN A 262 10.27 6.24 -0.48
N VAL A 263 11.42 6.59 0.08
CA VAL A 263 11.86 8.00 0.18
C VAL A 263 12.52 8.46 -1.12
N ILE A 264 13.31 7.60 -1.75
CA ILE A 264 14.13 7.94 -2.92
C ILE A 264 13.29 7.95 -4.20
N THR A 265 12.45 6.94 -4.42
CA THR A 265 11.67 6.76 -5.66
C THR A 265 10.76 7.95 -6.01
N PRO A 266 9.98 8.54 -5.08
CA PRO A 266 9.13 9.69 -5.38
C PRO A 266 9.91 10.96 -5.75
N VAL A 267 11.15 11.09 -5.28
CA VAL A 267 12.03 12.21 -5.60
C VAL A 267 12.68 12.02 -6.96
N MET A 268 13.03 10.77 -7.28
CA MET A 268 13.71 10.39 -8.51
C MET A 268 12.83 10.54 -9.74
N HIS A 269 11.58 10.14 -9.65
CA HIS A 269 10.68 10.10 -10.78
C HIS A 269 10.49 11.48 -11.47
N PRO A 270 10.25 12.59 -10.75
CA PRO A 270 10.18 13.91 -11.38
C PRO A 270 11.54 14.40 -11.92
N ILE A 271 12.66 14.08 -11.24
CA ILE A 271 14.00 14.49 -11.70
C ILE A 271 14.34 13.80 -13.04
N PHE A 272 14.07 12.50 -13.14
CA PHE A 272 14.31 11.77 -14.39
C PHE A 272 13.36 12.21 -15.50
N SER A 273 12.13 12.55 -15.16
CA SER A 273 11.18 13.10 -16.13
C SER A 273 11.63 14.46 -16.70
N ASP A 274 12.25 15.32 -15.89
CA ASP A 274 12.78 16.61 -16.36
C ASP A 274 14.00 16.45 -17.28
N PHE A 275 14.78 15.39 -17.11
CA PHE A 275 15.99 15.11 -17.90
C PHE A 275 15.78 14.06 -19.00
N GLN A 276 14.55 13.63 -19.28
CA GLN A 276 14.27 12.58 -20.28
C GLN A 276 14.84 12.86 -21.67
N ASN A 277 15.04 14.13 -22.04
CA ASN A 277 15.59 14.57 -23.32
C ASN A 277 17.12 14.79 -23.27
N ASP A 278 17.77 14.71 -22.11
CA ASP A 278 19.21 14.89 -21.92
C ASP A 278 19.82 13.63 -21.28
N LYS A 279 20.20 12.69 -22.16
CA LYS A 279 20.73 11.39 -21.72
C LYS A 279 22.00 11.50 -20.85
N GLY A 280 22.83 12.53 -21.05
CA GLY A 280 24.06 12.74 -20.28
C GLY A 280 23.76 13.13 -18.83
N LYS A 281 22.84 14.08 -18.62
CA LYS A 281 22.40 14.47 -17.28
C LYS A 281 21.60 13.36 -16.59
N LEU A 282 20.79 12.63 -17.35
CA LEU A 282 20.05 11.49 -16.83
C LEU A 282 21.01 10.42 -16.28
N LEU A 283 22.05 10.04 -17.06
CA LEU A 283 23.05 9.05 -16.66
C LEU A 283 23.83 9.51 -15.43
N SER A 284 24.32 10.75 -15.40
CA SER A 284 25.07 11.27 -14.25
C SER A 284 24.24 11.35 -12.96
N SER A 285 22.95 11.66 -13.09
CA SER A 285 22.02 11.66 -11.97
C SER A 285 21.76 10.24 -11.46
N TYR A 286 21.55 9.29 -12.36
CA TYR A 286 21.38 7.87 -12.05
C TYR A 286 22.61 7.30 -11.34
N GLU A 287 23.82 7.51 -11.88
CA GLU A 287 25.06 7.03 -11.26
C GLU A 287 25.27 7.57 -9.85
N ARG A 288 24.99 8.86 -9.63
CA ARG A 288 25.12 9.46 -8.28
C ARG A 288 24.24 8.77 -7.27
N ILE A 289 23.04 8.39 -7.66
CA ILE A 289 22.07 7.74 -6.77
C ILE A 289 22.46 6.30 -6.54
N VAL A 290 22.88 5.58 -7.59
CA VAL A 290 23.36 4.20 -7.44
C VAL A 290 24.57 4.14 -6.51
N ARG A 291 25.53 5.08 -6.62
CA ARG A 291 26.67 5.18 -5.70
C ARG A 291 26.22 5.43 -4.25
N PHE A 292 25.26 6.32 -4.05
CA PHE A 292 24.71 6.62 -2.73
C PHE A 292 24.01 5.40 -2.12
N LEU A 293 23.21 4.68 -2.90
CA LEU A 293 22.53 3.46 -2.46
C LEU A 293 23.52 2.34 -2.18
N ALA A 294 24.55 2.18 -3.02
CA ALA A 294 25.60 1.21 -2.80
C ALA A 294 26.38 1.48 -1.50
N PHE A 295 26.69 2.76 -1.20
CA PHE A 295 27.33 3.16 0.04
C PHE A 295 26.48 2.79 1.27
N ILE A 296 25.17 3.08 1.25
CA ILE A 296 24.25 2.70 2.34
C ILE A 296 24.18 1.17 2.46
N GLY A 297 24.07 0.46 1.34
CA GLY A 297 24.03 -1.01 1.33
C GLY A 297 25.30 -1.65 1.92
N CYS A 298 26.47 -1.11 1.58
CA CYS A 298 27.73 -1.54 2.17
C CYS A 298 27.81 -1.29 3.67
N LEU A 299 27.33 -0.14 4.15
CA LEU A 299 27.27 0.17 5.59
C LEU A 299 26.37 -0.80 6.35
N LEU A 300 25.18 -1.11 5.81
CA LEU A 300 24.26 -2.08 6.41
C LEU A 300 24.87 -3.48 6.46
N TYR A 301 25.51 -3.91 5.37
CA TYR A 301 26.17 -5.21 5.30
C TYR A 301 27.35 -5.31 6.29
N THR A 302 28.16 -4.26 6.41
CA THR A 302 29.31 -4.28 7.35
C THR A 302 28.87 -4.25 8.80
N SER A 303 27.76 -3.58 9.15
CA SER A 303 27.21 -3.59 10.51
C SER A 303 26.64 -4.95 10.89
N ASP A 304 25.97 -5.64 9.95
CA ASP A 304 25.44 -7.00 10.14
C ASP A 304 26.58 -8.03 10.36
N ALA A 305 27.63 -7.95 9.54
CA ALA A 305 28.81 -8.77 9.69
C ALA A 305 29.61 -8.52 10.98
N ALA A 306 29.53 -7.31 11.55
CA ALA A 306 30.15 -6.98 12.84
C ALA A 306 29.36 -7.56 14.02
N ASP A 307 28.01 -7.56 13.94
CA ASP A 307 27.15 -8.16 14.96
C ASP A 307 27.27 -9.68 14.99
N GLU A 308 27.41 -10.33 13.83
CA GLU A 308 27.64 -11.78 13.74
C GLU A 308 28.97 -12.21 14.40
N ARG A 309 30.02 -11.38 14.29
CA ARG A 309 31.30 -11.63 14.96
C ARG A 309 31.28 -11.38 16.46
N SER A 310 30.37 -10.55 16.95
CA SER A 310 30.24 -10.27 18.40
C SER A 310 29.35 -11.29 19.12
N SER A 311 28.62 -12.14 18.39
CA SER A 311 27.72 -13.18 18.92
C SER A 311 28.37 -14.57 18.99
N VAL A 312 29.63 -14.74 18.57
CA VAL A 312 30.49 -15.93 18.73
C VAL A 312 31.48 -15.69 19.84
#